data_697510a7399740e80955fdbbbdb20617
#
_entry.id   697510a7399740e80955fdbbbdb20617
#
_cell.length_a   1.000
_cell.length_b   1.000
_cell.length_c   1.000
_cell.angle_alpha   90.00
_cell.angle_beta   90.00
_cell.angle_gamma   90.00
#
_symmetry.space_group_name_H-M   'P 1'
#
loop_
_entity.id
_entity.type
_entity.pdbx_description
1 polymer ?
#
loop_
_entity_poly.entity_id
_entity_poly.type
_entity_poly.pdbx_seq_one_letter_code
_entity_poly.pdbx_strand_id
1 'polypeptide(L)'
;MMSARPPLSDLVAPDGLGALPAGRLERLTGKPPGAWDIEDLVAVFLSTEARLVSLMHVGDDGWLKTLDFVPRDLDHLRAVLAAGERADGSSLFRAMGIRSEASDILLRPRVDTAFLDPFARVPTLVLLCDHAGRDGRPLPESPTTLVRAAYERVRAETGVDLHALGEVEYFLGRRSHEADIYGADDRGYHAASPFVFGEALRREALLILAEIGVPVKYGHSEVGYVEAVPQDGAPGMIWEQHEIELALSPLPAAADAVLLTQWVLRNLAHAGDLLCSFAPILMAGHAGSGLHVHLAPVRDGEQRGGRGASGRLHDEAEWLIAGLVQLGGALMAFGNRSEGSFVRLTQGKEAPNAICWGEFDRKALVRLPITVTTAGGEVAAAPTVEFRLADGSAHPHLLLAGLAQAMLHGRACADRHALFELTRSGRGAAAGAAQVPRSFAAIADELRRHRGALEAGGVFPPHVLDAVLGALAAAGPA
;
A
#
# COMPACT_ATOMS: atom_id res chain seq x y z
N MET A 1 -25.52 21.17 1.40
CA MET A 1 -25.10 21.60 2.76
C MET A 1 -24.32 20.43 3.33
N MET A 2 -22.99 20.51 3.37
CA MET A 2 -22.16 19.54 4.07
C MET A 2 -22.54 19.63 5.56
N SER A 3 -22.81 18.49 6.20
CA SER A 3 -22.94 18.40 7.64
C SER A 3 -21.68 18.97 8.26
N ALA A 4 -21.81 19.94 9.16
CA ALA A 4 -20.68 20.51 9.88
C ALA A 4 -19.94 19.36 10.60
N ARG A 5 -18.68 19.14 10.23
CA ARG A 5 -17.80 18.22 10.94
C ARG A 5 -17.64 18.68 12.38
N PRO A 6 -17.54 17.75 13.36
CA PRO A 6 -17.27 18.14 14.73
C PRO A 6 -15.95 18.95 14.79
N PRO A 7 -15.89 19.97 15.63
CA PRO A 7 -14.69 20.78 15.76
C PRO A 7 -13.50 19.95 16.24
N LEU A 8 -12.32 20.29 15.79
CA LEU A 8 -11.03 19.66 16.19
C LEU A 8 -10.82 19.61 17.72
N SER A 9 -11.55 20.42 18.49
CA SER A 9 -11.54 20.41 19.95
C SER A 9 -11.96 19.07 20.57
N ASP A 10 -12.72 18.23 19.84
CA ASP A 10 -13.15 16.91 20.31
C ASP A 10 -12.07 15.84 20.17
N LEU A 11 -10.92 16.21 19.59
CA LEU A 11 -9.76 15.33 19.40
C LEU A 11 -8.77 15.38 20.58
N VAL A 12 -9.01 16.20 21.59
CA VAL A 12 -8.14 16.27 22.76
C VAL A 12 -8.59 15.24 23.79
N ALA A 13 -7.73 14.23 24.02
CA ALA A 13 -7.97 13.26 25.08
C ALA A 13 -8.05 13.97 26.45
N PRO A 14 -9.15 13.82 27.21
CA PRO A 14 -9.14 14.19 28.61
C PRO A 14 -8.30 13.16 29.36
N ASP A 15 -7.37 13.62 30.18
CA ASP A 15 -6.75 12.88 31.27
C ASP A 15 -5.76 11.74 30.92
N GLY A 16 -4.63 12.08 30.33
CA GLY A 16 -3.57 11.09 30.21
C GLY A 16 -2.33 11.61 29.47
N LEU A 17 -1.36 12.12 30.19
CA LEU A 17 -0.01 12.37 29.68
C LEU A 17 0.57 11.08 29.10
N GLY A 18 0.55 10.93 27.77
CA GLY A 18 1.30 9.88 27.11
C GLY A 18 0.69 9.20 25.89
N ALA A 19 -0.62 9.29 25.63
CA ALA A 19 -1.21 8.72 24.43
C ALA A 19 -1.86 9.85 23.58
N LEU A 20 -1.44 9.94 22.33
CA LEU A 20 -2.15 10.74 21.33
C LEU A 20 -3.53 10.12 21.06
N PRO A 21 -4.52 10.90 20.55
CA PRO A 21 -5.86 10.39 20.29
C PRO A 21 -5.80 9.14 19.42
N ALA A 22 -6.35 8.07 19.91
CA ALA A 22 -6.63 6.86 19.16
C ALA A 22 -7.68 7.11 18.06
N GLY A 23 -7.86 6.20 17.15
CA GLY A 23 -8.92 6.23 16.14
C GLY A 23 -10.30 6.38 16.76
N ARG A 24 -11.26 6.83 15.98
CA ARG A 24 -12.61 7.16 16.51
C ARG A 24 -13.29 5.98 17.23
N LEU A 25 -13.18 4.77 16.68
CA LEU A 25 -13.77 3.60 17.32
C LEU A 25 -13.07 3.22 18.62
N GLU A 26 -11.75 3.36 18.71
CA GLU A 26 -11.01 3.14 19.97
C GLU A 26 -11.48 4.07 21.08
N ARG A 27 -11.74 5.34 20.75
CA ARG A 27 -12.30 6.31 21.71
C ARG A 27 -13.73 5.96 22.14
N LEU A 28 -14.55 5.45 21.21
CA LEU A 28 -15.94 5.07 21.49
C LEU A 28 -16.03 3.78 22.31
N THR A 29 -15.16 2.81 22.04
CA THR A 29 -15.17 1.51 22.72
C THR A 29 -14.33 1.49 24.00
N GLY A 30 -13.35 2.40 24.11
CA GLY A 30 -12.32 2.37 25.17
C GLY A 30 -11.36 1.17 25.07
N LYS A 31 -11.31 0.49 23.92
CA LYS A 31 -10.53 -0.72 23.68
C LYS A 31 -9.69 -0.61 22.40
N PRO A 32 -8.49 -1.20 22.32
CA PRO A 32 -7.76 -1.28 21.06
C PRO A 32 -8.46 -2.23 20.06
N PRO A 33 -8.23 -2.09 18.74
CA PRO A 33 -8.91 -2.87 17.69
C PRO A 33 -8.87 -4.39 17.89
N GLY A 34 -7.72 -4.93 18.31
CA GLY A 34 -7.55 -6.37 18.56
C GLY A 34 -8.34 -6.92 19.77
N ALA A 35 -8.99 -6.05 20.56
CA ALA A 35 -9.81 -6.43 21.70
C ALA A 35 -11.32 -6.19 21.46
N TRP A 36 -11.71 -5.74 20.25
CA TRP A 36 -13.12 -5.56 19.89
C TRP A 36 -13.81 -6.89 19.64
N ASP A 37 -15.06 -6.97 20.03
CA ASP A 37 -15.98 -8.05 19.68
C ASP A 37 -17.22 -7.50 18.95
N ILE A 38 -18.12 -8.41 18.58
CA ILE A 38 -19.36 -8.03 17.85
C ILE A 38 -20.23 -7.10 18.69
N GLU A 39 -20.31 -7.29 20.00
CA GLU A 39 -21.14 -6.47 20.88
C GLU A 39 -20.58 -5.05 21.03
N ASP A 40 -19.26 -4.87 20.99
CA ASP A 40 -18.65 -3.55 20.92
C ASP A 40 -19.10 -2.82 19.64
N LEU A 41 -19.11 -3.51 18.49
CA LEU A 41 -19.57 -2.93 17.23
C LEU A 41 -21.08 -2.67 17.21
N VAL A 42 -21.88 -3.51 17.84
CA VAL A 42 -23.33 -3.26 18.04
C VAL A 42 -23.54 -2.02 18.90
N ALA A 43 -22.78 -1.86 19.97
CA ALA A 43 -22.83 -0.67 20.81
C ALA A 43 -22.43 0.60 20.04
N VAL A 44 -21.35 0.55 19.25
CA VAL A 44 -20.95 1.65 18.35
C VAL A 44 -22.05 1.96 17.35
N PHE A 45 -22.64 0.95 16.68
CA PHE A 45 -23.70 1.13 15.70
C PHE A 45 -24.88 1.88 16.30
N LEU A 46 -25.31 1.52 17.51
CA LEU A 46 -26.41 2.16 18.21
C LEU A 46 -26.06 3.58 18.69
N SER A 47 -24.87 3.75 19.30
CA SER A 47 -24.49 5.05 19.89
C SER A 47 -24.19 6.13 18.85
N THR A 48 -23.79 5.73 17.64
CA THR A 48 -23.52 6.64 16.52
C THR A 48 -24.71 6.82 15.57
N GLU A 49 -25.87 6.24 15.92
CA GLU A 49 -27.06 6.23 15.07
C GLU A 49 -26.79 5.70 13.67
N ALA A 50 -25.84 4.76 13.53
CA ALA A 50 -25.53 4.15 12.25
C ALA A 50 -26.76 3.43 11.69
N ARG A 51 -26.93 3.50 10.38
CA ARG A 51 -28.08 2.93 9.65
C ARG A 51 -27.66 1.89 8.62
N LEU A 52 -26.38 1.89 8.26
CA LEU A 52 -25.79 0.98 7.28
C LEU A 52 -24.59 0.26 7.88
N VAL A 53 -24.38 -0.96 7.41
CA VAL A 53 -23.12 -1.69 7.54
C VAL A 53 -22.57 -1.89 6.13
N SER A 54 -21.30 -1.49 5.91
CA SER A 54 -20.61 -1.68 4.64
C SER A 54 -19.49 -2.70 4.80
N LEU A 55 -19.55 -3.78 4.05
CA LEU A 55 -18.49 -4.78 3.97
C LEU A 55 -17.57 -4.42 2.82
N MET A 56 -16.37 -3.92 3.14
CA MET A 56 -15.35 -3.57 2.16
C MET A 56 -14.38 -4.73 1.95
N HIS A 57 -13.99 -4.97 0.69
CA HIS A 57 -13.06 -6.03 0.36
C HIS A 57 -12.28 -5.71 -0.92
N VAL A 58 -11.20 -6.44 -1.21
CA VAL A 58 -10.34 -6.23 -2.37
C VAL A 58 -10.50 -7.37 -3.38
N GLY A 59 -10.72 -7.03 -4.67
CA GLY A 59 -10.76 -7.99 -5.77
C GLY A 59 -9.38 -8.31 -6.37
N ASP A 60 -9.36 -9.11 -7.43
CA ASP A 60 -8.14 -9.45 -8.21
C ASP A 60 -7.54 -8.25 -8.96
N ASP A 61 -8.33 -7.22 -9.18
CA ASP A 61 -7.92 -5.95 -9.78
C ASP A 61 -7.14 -5.04 -8.82
N GLY A 62 -7.18 -5.31 -7.51
CA GLY A 62 -6.59 -4.49 -6.47
C GLY A 62 -7.43 -3.29 -6.06
N TRP A 63 -8.70 -3.25 -6.44
CA TRP A 63 -9.61 -2.16 -6.10
C TRP A 63 -10.47 -2.53 -4.90
N LEU A 64 -10.71 -1.52 -4.05
CA LEU A 64 -11.63 -1.64 -2.93
C LEU A 64 -13.08 -1.67 -3.45
N LYS A 65 -13.85 -2.63 -2.99
CA LYS A 65 -15.25 -2.88 -3.35
C LYS A 65 -16.10 -2.91 -2.09
N THR A 66 -17.40 -2.71 -2.21
CA THR A 66 -18.34 -2.65 -1.07
C THR A 66 -19.58 -3.49 -1.31
N LEU A 67 -20.14 -3.97 -0.21
CA LEU A 67 -21.46 -4.57 -0.13
C LEU A 67 -22.19 -3.98 1.09
N ASP A 68 -23.32 -3.31 0.86
CA ASP A 68 -23.99 -2.50 1.88
C ASP A 68 -25.26 -3.18 2.40
N PHE A 69 -25.47 -3.09 3.72
CA PHE A 69 -26.62 -3.64 4.41
C PHE A 69 -27.39 -2.57 5.16
N VAL A 70 -28.73 -2.69 5.15
CA VAL A 70 -29.62 -2.05 6.13
C VAL A 70 -30.03 -3.15 7.13
N PRO A 71 -29.48 -3.19 8.36
CA PRO A 71 -29.90 -4.16 9.36
C PRO A 71 -31.39 -3.98 9.68
N ARG A 72 -32.14 -5.09 9.70
CA ARG A 72 -33.59 -5.07 10.00
C ARG A 72 -33.87 -4.99 11.49
N ASP A 73 -32.98 -5.60 12.25
CA ASP A 73 -33.02 -5.71 13.71
C ASP A 73 -31.61 -6.02 14.24
N LEU A 74 -31.45 -6.13 15.56
CA LEU A 74 -30.15 -6.41 16.19
C LEU A 74 -29.63 -7.82 15.90
N ASP A 75 -30.52 -8.78 15.74
CA ASP A 75 -30.13 -10.17 15.43
C ASP A 75 -29.58 -10.25 14.00
N HIS A 76 -30.20 -9.54 13.06
CA HIS A 76 -29.67 -9.42 11.70
C HIS A 76 -28.34 -8.67 11.68
N LEU A 77 -28.19 -7.59 12.45
CA LEU A 77 -26.91 -6.88 12.60
C LEU A 77 -25.81 -7.82 13.10
N ARG A 78 -26.06 -8.56 14.18
CA ARG A 78 -25.12 -9.55 14.72
C ARG A 78 -24.77 -10.63 13.70
N ALA A 79 -25.76 -11.12 12.98
CA ALA A 79 -25.56 -12.13 11.94
C ALA A 79 -24.64 -11.65 10.82
N VAL A 80 -24.83 -10.41 10.32
CA VAL A 80 -23.97 -9.79 9.29
C VAL A 80 -22.56 -9.62 9.83
N LEU A 81 -22.38 -9.08 11.04
CA LEU A 81 -21.07 -8.87 11.65
C LEU A 81 -20.32 -10.19 11.92
N ALA A 82 -21.03 -11.27 12.27
CA ALA A 82 -20.43 -12.55 12.59
C ALA A 82 -20.14 -13.43 11.36
N ALA A 83 -21.07 -13.46 10.41
CA ALA A 83 -21.03 -14.41 9.29
C ALA A 83 -20.67 -13.75 7.96
N GLY A 84 -20.90 -12.45 7.82
CA GLY A 84 -20.79 -11.76 6.54
C GLY A 84 -21.89 -12.18 5.56
N GLU A 85 -21.57 -12.22 4.27
CA GLU A 85 -22.55 -12.56 3.22
C GLU A 85 -21.86 -13.24 2.03
N ARG A 86 -22.68 -13.84 1.19
CA ARG A 86 -22.25 -14.43 -0.08
C ARG A 86 -21.92 -13.33 -1.09
N ALA A 87 -20.93 -13.62 -1.94
CA ALA A 87 -20.58 -12.80 -3.09
C ALA A 87 -20.31 -13.69 -4.30
N ASP A 88 -20.40 -13.10 -5.49
CA ASP A 88 -20.03 -13.77 -6.74
C ASP A 88 -18.52 -13.70 -6.96
N GLY A 89 -17.83 -14.78 -6.62
CA GLY A 89 -16.38 -14.90 -6.83
C GLY A 89 -15.97 -14.82 -8.29
N SER A 90 -16.84 -15.19 -9.25
CA SER A 90 -16.51 -15.08 -10.68
C SER A 90 -16.45 -13.64 -11.18
N SER A 91 -17.13 -12.72 -10.49
CA SER A 91 -17.04 -11.29 -10.75
C SER A 91 -15.87 -10.61 -10.03
N LEU A 92 -15.37 -11.22 -8.96
CA LEU A 92 -14.29 -10.69 -8.11
C LEU A 92 -12.91 -11.26 -8.46
N PHE A 93 -12.86 -12.51 -8.89
CA PHE A 93 -11.63 -13.28 -9.10
C PHE A 93 -11.62 -14.06 -10.41
N ARG A 94 -12.27 -13.50 -11.44
CA ARG A 94 -12.31 -14.11 -12.77
C ARG A 94 -10.92 -14.30 -13.35
N ALA A 95 -10.07 -13.30 -13.23
CA ALA A 95 -8.70 -13.35 -13.71
C ALA A 95 -7.87 -14.40 -12.94
N MET A 96 -8.26 -14.75 -11.72
CA MET A 96 -7.62 -15.77 -10.89
C MET A 96 -8.25 -17.16 -11.01
N GLY A 97 -9.17 -17.36 -11.96
CA GLY A 97 -9.68 -18.67 -12.35
C GLY A 97 -10.99 -19.12 -11.71
N ILE A 98 -11.67 -18.27 -10.93
CA ILE A 98 -13.00 -18.62 -10.40
C ILE A 98 -14.03 -18.54 -11.54
N ARG A 99 -14.70 -19.67 -11.80
CA ARG A 99 -15.69 -19.79 -12.87
C ARG A 99 -17.10 -19.59 -12.34
N SER A 100 -18.01 -19.14 -13.22
CA SER A 100 -19.41 -18.85 -12.88
C SER A 100 -20.19 -20.08 -12.38
N GLU A 101 -19.82 -21.30 -12.80
CA GLU A 101 -20.49 -22.54 -12.39
C GLU A 101 -20.25 -22.93 -10.92
N ALA A 102 -19.28 -22.27 -10.25
CA ALA A 102 -18.90 -22.56 -8.87
C ALA A 102 -18.44 -21.29 -8.14
N SER A 103 -19.14 -20.17 -8.37
CA SER A 103 -18.67 -18.85 -8.02
C SER A 103 -19.02 -18.35 -6.62
N ASP A 104 -19.92 -19.03 -5.89
CA ASP A 104 -20.30 -18.58 -4.54
C ASP A 104 -19.11 -18.62 -3.58
N ILE A 105 -18.78 -17.44 -3.05
CA ILE A 105 -17.80 -17.23 -1.98
C ILE A 105 -18.44 -16.48 -0.82
N LEU A 106 -17.74 -16.40 0.30
CA LEU A 106 -18.18 -15.68 1.49
C LEU A 106 -17.26 -14.49 1.75
N LEU A 107 -17.85 -13.31 2.00
CA LEU A 107 -17.18 -12.17 2.61
C LEU A 107 -17.21 -12.39 4.12
N ARG A 108 -16.05 -12.41 4.76
CA ARG A 108 -15.89 -12.60 6.21
C ARG A 108 -15.40 -11.30 6.85
N PRO A 109 -16.26 -10.58 7.62
CA PRO A 109 -15.88 -9.34 8.26
C PRO A 109 -14.75 -9.57 9.27
N ARG A 110 -13.80 -8.64 9.27
CA ARG A 110 -12.74 -8.55 10.28
C ARG A 110 -13.10 -7.46 11.29
N VAL A 111 -13.50 -7.87 12.48
CA VAL A 111 -14.01 -6.97 13.54
C VAL A 111 -12.97 -5.91 13.91
N ASP A 112 -11.70 -6.28 13.97
CA ASP A 112 -10.57 -5.42 14.30
C ASP A 112 -10.26 -4.34 13.26
N THR A 113 -10.92 -4.37 12.09
CA THR A 113 -10.74 -3.38 11.03
C THR A 113 -11.87 -2.37 10.94
N ALA A 114 -12.83 -2.41 11.87
CA ALA A 114 -14.03 -1.60 11.80
C ALA A 114 -13.74 -0.10 11.92
N PHE A 115 -14.48 0.71 11.18
CA PHE A 115 -14.46 2.18 11.28
C PHE A 115 -15.81 2.78 10.88
N LEU A 116 -16.02 4.07 11.18
CA LEU A 116 -17.17 4.83 10.68
C LEU A 116 -16.79 5.54 9.39
N ASP A 117 -17.58 5.35 8.33
CA ASP A 117 -17.34 5.97 7.03
C ASP A 117 -17.32 7.51 7.13
N PRO A 118 -16.18 8.17 6.89
CA PRO A 118 -16.05 9.62 7.01
C PRO A 118 -16.73 10.39 5.85
N PHE A 119 -17.12 9.70 4.78
CA PHE A 119 -17.69 10.31 3.56
C PHE A 119 -19.17 10.02 3.39
N ALA A 120 -19.70 9.03 4.10
CA ALA A 120 -21.10 8.65 3.99
C ALA A 120 -22.03 9.75 4.54
N ARG A 121 -23.09 10.06 3.77
CA ARG A 121 -24.15 11.00 4.22
C ARG A 121 -25.00 10.39 5.33
N VAL A 122 -25.13 9.08 5.34
CA VAL A 122 -25.81 8.29 6.36
C VAL A 122 -24.75 7.62 7.22
N PRO A 123 -24.80 7.74 8.55
CA PRO A 123 -23.82 7.09 9.41
C PRO A 123 -23.72 5.59 9.09
N THR A 124 -22.52 5.14 8.72
CA THR A 124 -22.24 3.80 8.20
C THR A 124 -21.09 3.19 8.97
N LEU A 125 -21.30 1.98 9.50
CA LEU A 125 -20.23 1.16 10.07
C LEU A 125 -19.59 0.34 8.95
N VAL A 126 -18.29 0.46 8.78
CA VAL A 126 -17.53 -0.22 7.75
C VAL A 126 -16.64 -1.28 8.38
N LEU A 127 -16.50 -2.44 7.74
CA LEU A 127 -15.52 -3.47 8.08
C LEU A 127 -14.81 -3.94 6.81
N LEU A 128 -13.50 -4.15 6.90
CA LEU A 128 -12.79 -4.89 5.87
C LEU A 128 -13.10 -6.38 5.98
N CYS A 129 -13.13 -7.08 4.85
CA CYS A 129 -13.46 -8.50 4.79
C CYS A 129 -12.35 -9.32 4.16
N ASP A 130 -12.16 -10.51 4.71
CA ASP A 130 -11.50 -11.62 4.04
C ASP A 130 -12.50 -12.38 3.15
N HIS A 131 -12.00 -13.27 2.30
CA HIS A 131 -12.81 -14.14 1.48
C HIS A 131 -12.64 -15.59 1.92
N ALA A 132 -13.75 -16.32 1.93
CA ALA A 132 -13.75 -17.75 2.23
C ALA A 132 -14.49 -18.54 1.14
N GLY A 133 -14.08 -19.77 0.94
CA GLY A 133 -14.76 -20.71 0.08
C GLY A 133 -16.04 -21.28 0.72
N ARG A 134 -16.74 -22.13 0.00
CA ARG A 134 -17.99 -22.81 0.46
C ARG A 134 -17.80 -23.63 1.72
N ASP A 135 -16.60 -24.13 1.95
CA ASP A 135 -16.20 -24.89 3.13
C ASP A 135 -15.85 -24.02 4.34
N GLY A 136 -15.94 -22.70 4.18
CA GLY A 136 -15.59 -21.72 5.21
C GLY A 136 -14.09 -21.47 5.38
N ARG A 137 -13.23 -22.15 4.59
CA ARG A 137 -11.78 -21.93 4.62
C ARG A 137 -11.41 -20.68 3.84
N PRO A 138 -10.27 -20.03 4.18
CA PRO A 138 -9.74 -18.92 3.39
C PRO A 138 -9.66 -19.25 1.91
N LEU A 139 -10.14 -18.35 1.07
CA LEU A 139 -10.13 -18.50 -0.39
C LEU A 139 -8.69 -18.36 -0.92
N PRO A 140 -8.12 -19.38 -1.59
CA PRO A 140 -6.72 -19.33 -2.03
C PRO A 140 -6.42 -18.24 -3.07
N GLU A 141 -7.42 -17.81 -3.81
CA GLU A 141 -7.33 -16.75 -4.82
C GLU A 141 -7.37 -15.34 -4.21
N SER A 142 -7.80 -15.24 -2.95
CA SER A 142 -7.97 -13.93 -2.32
C SER A 142 -6.64 -13.25 -2.01
N PRO A 143 -6.44 -11.98 -2.43
CA PRO A 143 -5.24 -11.24 -2.12
C PRO A 143 -4.96 -11.11 -0.61
N THR A 144 -6.00 -11.00 0.22
CA THR A 144 -5.87 -10.95 1.68
C THR A 144 -5.38 -12.28 2.25
N THR A 145 -5.81 -13.41 1.68
CA THR A 145 -5.30 -14.74 2.04
C THR A 145 -3.82 -14.87 1.68
N LEU A 146 -3.42 -14.43 0.48
CA LEU A 146 -2.05 -14.54 0.01
C LEU A 146 -1.07 -13.74 0.88
N VAL A 147 -1.38 -12.48 1.20
CA VAL A 147 -0.49 -11.66 2.04
C VAL A 147 -0.41 -12.19 3.47
N ARG A 148 -1.53 -12.70 4.02
CA ARG A 148 -1.56 -13.32 5.35
C ARG A 148 -0.73 -14.60 5.37
N ALA A 149 -0.90 -15.49 4.38
CA ALA A 149 -0.12 -16.71 4.26
C ALA A 149 1.39 -16.44 4.15
N ALA A 150 1.78 -15.42 3.37
CA ALA A 150 3.17 -15.00 3.26
C ALA A 150 3.74 -14.49 4.60
N TYR A 151 2.98 -13.64 5.29
CA TYR A 151 3.34 -13.12 6.61
C TYR A 151 3.51 -14.21 7.67
N GLU A 152 2.52 -15.12 7.77
CA GLU A 152 2.57 -16.23 8.73
C GLU A 152 3.72 -17.20 8.40
N ARG A 153 4.01 -17.40 7.13
CA ARG A 153 5.17 -18.20 6.71
C ARG A 153 6.49 -17.60 7.17
N VAL A 154 6.68 -16.28 7.01
CA VAL A 154 7.87 -15.59 7.51
C VAL A 154 8.01 -15.80 9.01
N ARG A 155 6.92 -15.59 9.77
CA ARG A 155 6.92 -15.79 11.23
C ARG A 155 7.27 -17.24 11.62
N ALA A 156 6.63 -18.22 10.97
CA ALA A 156 6.82 -19.64 11.28
C ALA A 156 8.24 -20.12 10.99
N GLU A 157 8.83 -19.69 9.85
CA GLU A 157 10.14 -20.16 9.42
C GLU A 157 11.31 -19.39 10.07
N THR A 158 11.08 -18.16 10.54
CA THR A 158 12.18 -17.28 10.93
C THR A 158 12.03 -16.69 12.35
N GLY A 159 10.84 -16.70 12.93
CA GLY A 159 10.52 -15.96 14.14
C GLY A 159 10.46 -14.44 13.95
N VAL A 160 10.50 -13.96 12.70
CA VAL A 160 10.44 -12.53 12.37
C VAL A 160 8.99 -12.10 12.22
N ASP A 161 8.65 -11.00 12.85
CA ASP A 161 7.44 -10.24 12.61
C ASP A 161 7.76 -9.18 11.53
N LEU A 162 7.30 -9.40 10.29
CA LEU A 162 7.63 -8.53 9.18
C LEU A 162 6.63 -7.38 9.07
N HIS A 163 7.09 -6.18 9.42
CA HIS A 163 6.33 -4.96 9.26
C HIS A 163 6.66 -4.27 7.94
N ALA A 164 5.70 -3.51 7.44
CA ALA A 164 5.90 -2.67 6.26
C ALA A 164 5.17 -1.33 6.39
N LEU A 165 5.58 -0.37 5.58
CA LEU A 165 4.82 0.83 5.26
C LEU A 165 4.94 1.13 3.77
N GLY A 166 3.98 1.88 3.22
CA GLY A 166 4.03 2.43 1.88
C GLY A 166 4.20 3.94 1.89
N GLU A 167 5.02 4.47 0.99
CA GLU A 167 5.00 5.86 0.57
C GLU A 167 4.01 5.94 -0.61
N VAL A 168 2.85 6.57 -0.38
CA VAL A 168 1.78 6.65 -1.37
C VAL A 168 1.86 7.98 -2.08
N GLU A 169 2.50 7.99 -3.25
CA GLU A 169 2.58 9.16 -4.11
C GLU A 169 1.31 9.28 -4.99
N TYR A 170 0.84 10.51 -5.19
CA TYR A 170 -0.34 10.80 -6.00
C TYR A 170 -0.30 12.20 -6.56
N PHE A 171 -0.99 12.40 -7.69
CA PHE A 171 -1.21 13.71 -8.27
C PHE A 171 -2.63 14.21 -7.98
N LEU A 172 -2.72 15.48 -7.63
CA LEU A 172 -3.97 16.25 -7.62
C LEU A 172 -4.01 17.17 -8.84
N GLY A 173 -5.15 17.17 -9.52
CA GLY A 173 -5.35 17.98 -10.73
C GLY A 173 -6.55 18.88 -10.62
N ARG A 174 -6.42 20.11 -11.15
CA ARG A 174 -7.52 21.06 -11.34
C ARG A 174 -7.31 21.92 -12.59
N ARG A 175 -8.33 22.65 -12.96
CA ARG A 175 -8.18 23.68 -14.00
C ARG A 175 -7.23 24.80 -13.51
N SER A 176 -6.40 25.30 -14.41
CA SER A 176 -5.51 26.42 -14.12
C SER A 176 -6.30 27.71 -13.95
N HIS A 177 -5.79 28.61 -13.12
CA HIS A 177 -6.33 29.97 -12.92
C HIS A 177 -5.24 31.00 -13.19
N GLU A 178 -5.61 32.22 -13.63
CA GLU A 178 -4.68 33.32 -13.85
C GLU A 178 -3.90 33.74 -12.60
N ALA A 179 -4.45 33.42 -11.41
CA ALA A 179 -3.80 33.71 -10.12
C ALA A 179 -2.88 32.59 -9.63
N ASP A 180 -2.63 31.56 -10.43
CA ASP A 180 -1.69 30.51 -10.05
C ASP A 180 -0.27 31.05 -10.02
N ILE A 181 0.42 30.83 -8.91
CA ILE A 181 1.74 31.38 -8.63
C ILE A 181 2.86 30.35 -8.82
N TYR A 182 2.51 29.21 -9.35
CA TYR A 182 3.46 28.15 -9.69
C TYR A 182 4.06 28.43 -11.06
N GLY A 183 5.21 28.01 -11.23
CA GLY A 183 5.85 28.28 -12.49
C GLY A 183 7.08 27.47 -12.80
N ALA A 184 7.36 26.44 -12.05
CA ALA A 184 8.57 25.66 -12.30
C ALA A 184 8.29 24.17 -12.26
N ASP A 185 8.44 23.55 -13.41
CA ASP A 185 8.35 22.10 -13.57
C ASP A 185 9.18 21.35 -12.52
N ASP A 186 8.56 20.37 -11.86
CA ASP A 186 9.20 19.48 -10.91
C ASP A 186 9.97 20.20 -9.77
N ARG A 187 9.41 21.24 -9.17
CA ARG A 187 9.96 21.96 -8.01
C ARG A 187 9.05 21.99 -6.78
N GLY A 188 8.08 21.08 -6.72
CA GLY A 188 7.10 21.03 -5.64
C GLY A 188 7.60 20.46 -4.32
N TYR A 189 8.80 19.89 -4.26
CA TYR A 189 9.26 19.14 -3.08
C TYR A 189 9.24 19.99 -1.80
N HIS A 190 8.42 19.56 -0.81
CA HIS A 190 8.16 20.24 0.45
C HIS A 190 7.60 21.67 0.31
N ALA A 191 7.08 22.03 -0.86
CA ALA A 191 6.45 23.34 -1.01
C ALA A 191 5.19 23.42 -0.11
N ALA A 192 5.02 24.58 0.50
CA ALA A 192 3.89 24.87 1.39
C ALA A 192 2.88 25.81 0.70
N SER A 193 1.65 25.83 1.20
CA SER A 193 0.65 26.81 0.80
C SER A 193 1.18 28.26 1.01
N PRO A 194 0.95 29.21 0.08
CA PRO A 194 0.05 29.11 -1.07
C PRO A 194 0.69 28.57 -2.36
N PHE A 195 1.93 28.06 -2.30
CA PHE A 195 2.65 27.55 -3.48
C PHE A 195 2.19 26.15 -3.93
N VAL A 196 1.33 25.49 -3.19
CA VAL A 196 0.65 24.25 -3.53
C VAL A 196 -0.83 24.37 -3.18
N PHE A 197 -1.73 23.87 -4.04
CA PHE A 197 -3.17 23.97 -3.81
C PHE A 197 -3.75 22.79 -3.03
N GLY A 198 -3.09 21.63 -3.03
CA GLY A 198 -3.58 20.40 -2.41
C GLY A 198 -3.18 20.22 -0.94
N GLU A 199 -2.47 21.15 -0.31
CA GLU A 199 -2.01 21.01 1.08
C GLU A 199 -3.16 20.79 2.07
N ALA A 200 -4.28 21.51 1.90
CA ALA A 200 -5.43 21.36 2.77
C ALA A 200 -6.04 19.95 2.67
N LEU A 201 -6.19 19.43 1.44
CA LEU A 201 -6.67 18.08 1.21
C LEU A 201 -5.73 17.03 1.81
N ARG A 202 -4.42 17.18 1.61
CA ARG A 202 -3.42 16.26 2.19
C ARG A 202 -3.51 16.24 3.72
N ARG A 203 -3.57 17.39 4.38
CA ARG A 203 -3.72 17.48 5.84
C ARG A 203 -5.00 16.84 6.33
N GLU A 204 -6.11 17.06 5.62
CA GLU A 204 -7.39 16.42 5.91
C GLU A 204 -7.31 14.90 5.73
N ALA A 205 -6.65 14.42 4.70
CA ALA A 205 -6.42 12.99 4.48
C ALA A 205 -5.67 12.33 5.65
N LEU A 206 -4.59 12.97 6.15
CA LEU A 206 -3.84 12.48 7.31
C LEU A 206 -4.74 12.32 8.55
N LEU A 207 -5.60 13.32 8.81
CA LEU A 207 -6.53 13.26 9.96
C LEU A 207 -7.59 12.17 9.78
N ILE A 208 -8.18 12.06 8.59
CA ILE A 208 -9.19 11.03 8.32
C ILE A 208 -8.58 9.64 8.42
N LEU A 209 -7.38 9.42 7.89
CA LEU A 209 -6.68 8.15 7.99
C LEU A 209 -6.45 7.75 9.46
N ALA A 210 -5.98 8.69 10.28
CA ALA A 210 -5.82 8.46 11.71
C ALA A 210 -7.17 8.14 12.40
N GLU A 211 -8.25 8.85 12.05
CA GLU A 211 -9.60 8.63 12.59
C GLU A 211 -10.18 7.25 12.26
N ILE A 212 -9.88 6.72 11.07
CA ILE A 212 -10.33 5.38 10.68
C ILE A 212 -9.36 4.26 11.08
N GLY A 213 -8.33 4.57 11.88
CA GLY A 213 -7.38 3.59 12.41
C GLY A 213 -6.25 3.21 11.46
N VAL A 214 -6.06 3.93 10.35
CA VAL A 214 -4.90 3.72 9.47
C VAL A 214 -3.68 4.43 10.07
N PRO A 215 -2.59 3.71 10.32
CA PRO A 215 -1.39 4.31 10.90
C PRO A 215 -0.69 5.18 9.85
N VAL A 216 -0.60 6.49 10.11
CA VAL A 216 0.08 7.47 9.26
C VAL A 216 1.30 8.05 9.97
N LYS A 217 2.31 8.43 9.21
CA LYS A 217 3.55 9.03 9.72
C LYS A 217 3.61 10.52 9.39
N TYR A 218 3.56 10.88 8.13
CA TYR A 218 3.52 12.26 7.65
C TYR A 218 3.02 12.35 6.20
N GLY A 219 2.92 13.58 5.68
CA GLY A 219 2.67 13.84 4.27
C GLY A 219 3.23 15.19 3.85
N HIS A 220 3.70 15.27 2.62
CA HIS A 220 4.28 16.49 2.02
C HIS A 220 3.89 16.61 0.54
N SER A 221 4.17 17.77 -0.04
CA SER A 221 4.16 17.92 -1.49
C SER A 221 5.42 17.29 -2.07
N GLU A 222 5.27 16.55 -3.15
CA GLU A 222 6.34 15.91 -3.90
C GLU A 222 6.85 16.79 -5.04
N VAL A 223 7.89 16.28 -5.73
CA VAL A 223 8.61 17.03 -6.78
C VAL A 223 7.70 17.43 -7.93
N GLY A 224 6.75 16.56 -8.31
CA GLY A 224 6.02 16.67 -9.55
C GLY A 224 5.08 17.87 -9.63
N TYR A 225 5.29 18.69 -10.65
CA TYR A 225 4.36 19.72 -11.10
C TYR A 225 4.25 19.64 -12.62
N VAL A 226 3.03 19.52 -13.12
CA VAL A 226 2.76 19.37 -14.55
C VAL A 226 1.70 20.37 -14.97
N GLU A 227 1.98 21.13 -16.01
CA GLU A 227 1.01 22.01 -16.66
C GLU A 227 0.67 21.46 -18.05
N ALA A 228 -0.57 21.03 -18.23
CA ALA A 228 -1.08 20.59 -19.51
C ALA A 228 -1.87 21.73 -20.17
N VAL A 229 -1.31 22.33 -21.21
CA VAL A 229 -1.97 23.36 -22.01
C VAL A 229 -2.74 22.68 -23.13
N PRO A 230 -4.08 22.80 -23.19
CA PRO A 230 -4.86 22.27 -24.31
C PRO A 230 -4.54 22.98 -25.62
N GLN A 231 -4.61 22.23 -26.72
CA GLN A 231 -4.38 22.77 -28.07
C GLN A 231 -5.55 23.62 -28.60
N ASP A 232 -6.71 23.58 -27.97
CA ASP A 232 -7.98 24.17 -28.40
C ASP A 232 -8.40 25.45 -27.66
N GLY A 233 -7.52 26.01 -26.83
CA GLY A 233 -7.78 27.23 -26.04
C GLY A 233 -8.71 27.04 -24.84
N ALA A 234 -9.06 25.81 -24.46
CA ALA A 234 -9.73 25.52 -23.21
C ALA A 234 -8.78 25.81 -22.02
N PRO A 235 -9.28 26.06 -20.78
CA PRO A 235 -8.41 26.22 -19.62
C PRO A 235 -7.50 25.02 -19.45
N GLY A 236 -6.21 25.26 -19.26
CA GLY A 236 -5.21 24.24 -18.97
C GLY A 236 -5.54 23.46 -17.69
N MET A 237 -4.91 22.31 -17.56
CA MET A 237 -4.91 21.54 -16.31
C MET A 237 -3.57 21.73 -15.65
N ILE A 238 -3.58 21.97 -14.34
CA ILE A 238 -2.37 21.91 -13.51
C ILE A 238 -2.49 20.71 -12.59
N TRP A 239 -1.36 20.05 -12.41
CA TRP A 239 -1.23 18.89 -11.53
C TRP A 239 -0.04 19.10 -10.60
N GLU A 240 -0.24 18.84 -9.34
CA GLU A 240 0.82 18.81 -8.35
C GLU A 240 0.87 17.47 -7.64
N GLN A 241 2.08 17.03 -7.31
CA GLN A 241 2.32 15.76 -6.67
C GLN A 241 2.40 15.92 -5.16
N HIS A 242 1.85 14.95 -4.47
CA HIS A 242 1.90 14.81 -3.02
C HIS A 242 2.24 13.38 -2.64
N GLU A 243 2.70 13.21 -1.40
CA GLU A 243 2.98 11.93 -0.79
C GLU A 243 2.39 11.85 0.62
N ILE A 244 1.88 10.66 0.97
CA ILE A 244 1.58 10.26 2.34
C ILE A 244 2.43 9.04 2.66
N GLU A 245 3.31 9.17 3.64
CA GLU A 245 4.05 8.05 4.23
C GLU A 245 3.25 7.47 5.39
N LEU A 246 2.94 6.18 5.29
CA LEU A 246 2.26 5.42 6.33
C LEU A 246 3.21 5.07 7.48
N ALA A 247 2.69 4.65 8.61
CA ALA A 247 3.51 4.12 9.68
C ALA A 247 3.64 2.59 9.57
N LEU A 248 4.74 2.06 10.10
CA LEU A 248 5.01 0.62 10.10
C LEU A 248 3.88 -0.15 10.78
N SER A 249 3.40 -1.19 10.11
CA SER A 249 2.39 -2.11 10.61
C SER A 249 2.65 -3.53 10.10
N PRO A 250 2.07 -4.57 10.71
CA PRO A 250 2.17 -5.93 10.20
C PRO A 250 1.76 -6.00 8.73
N LEU A 251 2.43 -6.83 7.95
CA LEU A 251 2.34 -6.87 6.48
C LEU A 251 0.91 -6.87 5.92
N PRO A 252 -0.07 -7.66 6.45
CA PRO A 252 -1.44 -7.61 5.97
C PRO A 252 -2.12 -6.25 6.22
N ALA A 253 -1.90 -5.66 7.40
CA ALA A 253 -2.44 -4.34 7.73
C ALA A 253 -1.83 -3.23 6.88
N ALA A 254 -0.53 -3.32 6.55
CA ALA A 254 0.13 -2.39 5.65
C ALA A 254 -0.48 -2.41 4.23
N ALA A 255 -0.88 -3.59 3.72
CA ALA A 255 -1.56 -3.71 2.44
C ALA A 255 -2.94 -3.02 2.46
N ASP A 256 -3.72 -3.24 3.51
CA ASP A 256 -5.01 -2.58 3.72
C ASP A 256 -4.84 -1.07 3.83
N ALA A 257 -3.83 -0.60 4.57
CA ALA A 257 -3.54 0.82 4.77
C ALA A 257 -3.27 1.56 3.46
N VAL A 258 -2.51 0.96 2.53
CA VAL A 258 -2.28 1.54 1.19
C VAL A 258 -3.60 1.70 0.43
N LEU A 259 -4.47 0.69 0.41
CA LEU A 259 -5.77 0.77 -0.27
C LEU A 259 -6.70 1.81 0.36
N LEU A 260 -6.79 1.84 1.69
CA LEU A 260 -7.60 2.83 2.40
C LEU A 260 -7.09 4.25 2.16
N THR A 261 -5.77 4.44 2.08
CA THR A 261 -5.18 5.74 1.72
C THR A 261 -5.60 6.18 0.33
N GLN A 262 -5.53 5.31 -0.65
CA GLN A 262 -5.99 5.61 -2.00
C GLN A 262 -7.50 5.89 -2.06
N TRP A 263 -8.30 5.18 -1.28
CA TRP A 263 -9.74 5.39 -1.17
C TRP A 263 -10.06 6.75 -0.54
N VAL A 264 -9.41 7.12 0.56
CA VAL A 264 -9.59 8.41 1.24
C VAL A 264 -9.23 9.56 0.31
N LEU A 265 -8.08 9.49 -0.36
CA LEU A 265 -7.60 10.52 -1.27
C LEU A 265 -8.55 10.75 -2.46
N ARG A 266 -9.08 9.67 -3.07
CA ARG A 266 -10.06 9.79 -4.16
C ARG A 266 -11.37 10.42 -3.71
N ASN A 267 -11.87 10.04 -2.52
CA ASN A 267 -13.11 10.61 -1.98
C ASN A 267 -12.94 12.10 -1.65
N LEU A 268 -11.84 12.49 -1.03
CA LEU A 268 -11.54 13.90 -0.73
C LEU A 268 -11.38 14.73 -2.01
N ALA A 269 -10.65 14.21 -2.99
CA ALA A 269 -10.50 14.90 -4.27
C ALA A 269 -11.84 15.10 -4.96
N HIS A 270 -12.66 14.04 -5.04
CA HIS A 270 -14.00 14.12 -5.61
C HIS A 270 -14.90 15.14 -4.87
N ALA A 271 -14.84 15.17 -3.54
CA ALA A 271 -15.61 16.13 -2.75
C ALA A 271 -15.14 17.59 -2.92
N GLY A 272 -13.87 17.77 -3.31
CA GLY A 272 -13.23 19.08 -3.55
C GLY A 272 -13.20 19.52 -5.01
N ASP A 273 -13.92 18.84 -5.92
CA ASP A 273 -13.86 19.08 -7.37
C ASP A 273 -12.43 19.02 -7.94
N LEU A 274 -11.60 18.16 -7.35
CA LEU A 274 -10.25 17.85 -7.82
C LEU A 274 -10.20 16.47 -8.49
N LEU A 275 -9.25 16.29 -9.36
CA LEU A 275 -8.87 14.97 -9.88
C LEU A 275 -7.77 14.38 -9.00
N CYS A 276 -7.80 13.07 -8.77
CA CYS A 276 -6.75 12.33 -8.06
C CYS A 276 -6.25 11.19 -8.93
N SER A 277 -4.95 11.17 -9.19
CA SER A 277 -4.32 10.15 -10.03
C SER A 277 -3.18 9.45 -9.31
N PHE A 278 -3.18 8.12 -9.40
CA PHE A 278 -2.07 7.26 -8.98
C PHE A 278 -1.34 6.67 -10.19
N ALA A 279 -1.54 7.24 -11.39
CA ALA A 279 -0.85 6.78 -12.58
C ALA A 279 0.68 6.91 -12.39
N PRO A 280 1.46 5.90 -12.81
CA PRO A 280 2.93 5.93 -12.67
C PRO A 280 3.57 7.16 -13.31
N ILE A 281 2.94 7.70 -14.33
CA ILE A 281 3.35 8.91 -15.04
C ILE A 281 2.12 9.62 -15.60
N LEU A 282 2.05 10.92 -15.46
CA LEU A 282 1.03 11.74 -16.12
C LEU A 282 1.51 12.29 -17.47
N MET A 283 2.76 12.75 -17.49
CA MET A 283 3.39 13.32 -18.68
C MET A 283 4.86 12.91 -18.75
N ALA A 284 5.27 12.47 -19.93
CA ALA A 284 6.67 12.09 -20.16
C ALA A 284 7.60 13.30 -19.94
N GLY A 285 8.74 13.06 -19.29
CA GLY A 285 9.71 14.09 -18.92
C GLY A 285 9.52 14.69 -17.52
N HIS A 286 8.36 14.47 -16.88
CA HIS A 286 8.07 14.91 -15.53
C HIS A 286 8.29 13.80 -14.48
N ALA A 287 8.21 14.14 -13.20
CA ALA A 287 8.24 13.16 -12.13
C ALA A 287 7.03 12.20 -12.22
N GLY A 288 7.22 10.97 -11.83
CA GLY A 288 6.16 9.96 -11.77
C GLY A 288 5.85 9.55 -10.33
N SER A 289 4.70 8.88 -10.13
CA SER A 289 4.27 8.41 -8.81
C SER A 289 4.77 7.01 -8.54
N GLY A 290 5.60 6.87 -7.50
CA GLY A 290 6.03 5.62 -6.92
C GLY A 290 5.04 5.06 -5.89
N LEU A 291 5.27 3.82 -5.51
CA LEU A 291 4.80 3.20 -4.28
C LEU A 291 6.01 2.52 -3.65
N HIS A 292 6.82 3.28 -2.94
CA HIS A 292 7.96 2.71 -2.25
C HIS A 292 7.49 1.95 -1.01
N VAL A 293 8.07 0.78 -0.80
CA VAL A 293 7.70 -0.06 0.35
C VAL A 293 8.91 -0.20 1.26
N HIS A 294 8.77 0.28 2.48
CA HIS A 294 9.75 0.08 3.53
C HIS A 294 9.42 -1.18 4.32
N LEU A 295 10.39 -2.06 4.46
CA LEU A 295 10.29 -3.34 5.17
C LEU A 295 11.12 -3.27 6.45
N ALA A 296 10.50 -3.56 7.57
CA ALA A 296 11.11 -3.56 8.91
C ALA A 296 10.91 -4.94 9.57
N PRO A 297 11.89 -5.84 9.48
CA PRO A 297 11.87 -7.08 10.25
C PRO A 297 12.01 -6.77 11.75
N VAL A 298 11.14 -7.38 12.55
CA VAL A 298 11.19 -7.31 14.01
C VAL A 298 11.40 -8.72 14.57
N ARG A 299 12.38 -8.91 15.44
CA ARG A 299 12.61 -10.17 16.14
C ARG A 299 12.86 -9.88 17.62
N ASP A 300 12.15 -10.56 18.49
CA ASP A 300 12.26 -10.38 19.95
C ASP A 300 12.12 -8.91 20.39
N GLY A 301 11.25 -8.15 19.69
CA GLY A 301 11.02 -6.73 19.93
C GLY A 301 12.08 -5.79 19.36
N GLU A 302 13.16 -6.32 18.76
CA GLU A 302 14.22 -5.52 18.15
C GLU A 302 14.02 -5.32 16.64
N GLN A 303 14.27 -4.09 16.19
CA GLN A 303 14.25 -3.72 14.77
C GLN A 303 15.51 -4.24 14.07
N ARG A 304 15.33 -5.03 13.00
CA ARG A 304 16.38 -5.73 12.28
C ARG A 304 16.53 -5.28 10.82
N GLY A 305 15.90 -4.18 10.43
CA GLY A 305 15.90 -3.65 9.06
C GLY A 305 17.16 -2.88 8.64
N GLY A 306 18.19 -2.81 9.47
CA GLY A 306 19.39 -2.01 9.21
C GLY A 306 20.66 -2.61 9.81
N ARG A 307 21.55 -1.72 10.28
CA ARG A 307 22.82 -2.11 10.92
C ARG A 307 22.66 -2.23 12.43
N GLY A 308 23.23 -3.29 12.98
CA GLY A 308 23.35 -3.46 14.42
C GLY A 308 24.49 -2.63 15.04
N ALA A 309 24.68 -2.74 16.34
CA ALA A 309 25.72 -2.03 17.10
C ALA A 309 27.16 -2.30 16.61
N SER A 310 27.40 -3.44 15.96
CA SER A 310 28.69 -3.77 15.33
C SER A 310 28.97 -3.03 14.03
N GLY A 311 28.01 -2.25 13.52
CA GLY A 311 28.06 -1.62 12.20
C GLY A 311 27.80 -2.58 11.03
N ARG A 312 27.59 -3.88 11.27
CA ARG A 312 27.19 -4.86 10.27
C ARG A 312 25.68 -4.86 10.07
N LEU A 313 25.21 -5.18 8.87
CA LEU A 313 23.79 -5.43 8.63
C LEU A 313 23.30 -6.60 9.50
N HIS A 314 22.07 -6.51 9.97
CA HIS A 314 21.39 -7.67 10.53
C HIS A 314 21.11 -8.71 9.45
N ASP A 315 21.09 -9.97 9.81
CA ASP A 315 20.82 -11.07 8.88
C ASP A 315 19.49 -10.87 8.15
N GLU A 316 18.48 -10.37 8.84
CA GLU A 316 17.15 -10.12 8.29
C GLU A 316 17.15 -9.02 7.21
N ALA A 317 17.95 -7.98 7.40
CA ALA A 317 18.17 -6.95 6.36
C ALA A 317 18.91 -7.55 5.16
N GLU A 318 19.91 -8.40 5.41
CA GLU A 318 20.62 -9.10 4.35
C GLU A 318 19.70 -10.05 3.56
N TRP A 319 18.77 -10.76 4.24
CA TRP A 319 17.79 -11.62 3.57
C TRP A 319 16.87 -10.82 2.64
N LEU A 320 16.39 -9.67 3.11
CA LEU A 320 15.57 -8.77 2.29
C LEU A 320 16.35 -8.28 1.06
N ILE A 321 17.54 -7.71 1.25
CA ILE A 321 18.35 -7.21 0.13
C ILE A 321 18.60 -8.32 -0.88
N ALA A 322 19.06 -9.50 -0.42
CA ALA A 322 19.36 -10.62 -1.32
C ALA A 322 18.13 -11.10 -2.10
N GLY A 323 16.99 -11.23 -1.43
CA GLY A 323 15.76 -11.64 -2.09
C GLY A 323 15.21 -10.60 -3.06
N LEU A 324 15.24 -9.33 -2.68
CA LEU A 324 14.71 -8.24 -3.49
C LEU A 324 15.55 -7.99 -4.76
N VAL A 325 16.88 -8.11 -4.71
CA VAL A 325 17.70 -8.01 -5.93
C VAL A 325 17.56 -9.24 -6.82
N GLN A 326 17.23 -10.41 -6.28
CA GLN A 326 16.98 -11.60 -7.11
C GLN A 326 15.59 -11.61 -7.73
N LEU A 327 14.57 -11.25 -6.97
CA LEU A 327 13.17 -11.35 -7.40
C LEU A 327 12.59 -10.01 -7.91
N GLY A 328 13.33 -8.91 -7.84
CA GLY A 328 12.81 -7.56 -8.15
C GLY A 328 12.11 -7.50 -9.51
N GLY A 329 12.70 -8.09 -10.55
CA GLY A 329 12.08 -8.16 -11.89
C GLY A 329 10.76 -8.93 -11.90
N ALA A 330 10.66 -10.04 -11.15
CA ALA A 330 9.42 -10.82 -11.04
C ALA A 330 8.33 -10.10 -10.23
N LEU A 331 8.74 -9.34 -9.20
CA LEU A 331 7.82 -8.56 -8.35
C LEU A 331 7.13 -7.42 -9.10
N MET A 332 7.68 -6.99 -10.24
CA MET A 332 7.02 -6.03 -11.14
C MET A 332 5.66 -6.54 -11.62
N ALA A 333 5.43 -7.84 -11.68
CA ALA A 333 4.13 -8.43 -12.02
C ALA A 333 3.01 -7.97 -11.06
N PHE A 334 3.37 -7.60 -9.85
CA PHE A 334 2.44 -7.11 -8.82
C PHE A 334 2.57 -5.60 -8.60
N GLY A 335 3.77 -5.04 -8.84
CA GLY A 335 4.11 -3.65 -8.51
C GLY A 335 4.02 -2.67 -9.67
N ASN A 336 4.03 -3.13 -10.94
CA ASN A 336 4.15 -2.28 -12.13
C ASN A 336 3.19 -2.79 -13.21
N ARG A 337 1.90 -2.46 -13.07
CA ARG A 337 0.81 -3.10 -13.82
C ARG A 337 0.28 -2.25 -14.98
N SER A 338 0.97 -1.16 -15.34
CA SER A 338 0.59 -0.30 -16.45
C SER A 338 1.77 0.03 -17.36
N GLU A 339 1.52 0.38 -18.61
CA GLU A 339 2.58 0.82 -19.55
C GLU A 339 3.32 2.07 -19.05
N GLY A 340 2.64 2.95 -18.31
CA GLY A 340 3.24 4.10 -17.69
C GLY A 340 4.37 3.76 -16.72
N SER A 341 4.37 2.55 -16.14
CA SER A 341 5.45 2.05 -15.28
C SER A 341 6.79 2.03 -16.02
N PHE A 342 6.81 1.57 -17.28
CA PHE A 342 8.05 1.51 -18.09
C PHE A 342 8.55 2.91 -18.43
N VAL A 343 7.64 3.85 -18.70
CA VAL A 343 8.00 5.26 -18.94
C VAL A 343 8.63 5.85 -17.68
N ARG A 344 8.02 5.66 -16.49
CA ARG A 344 8.56 6.11 -15.20
C ARG A 344 9.98 5.60 -14.97
N LEU A 345 10.21 4.30 -15.18
CA LEU A 345 11.50 3.65 -14.89
C LEU A 345 12.61 4.00 -15.91
N THR A 346 12.27 4.54 -17.08
CA THR A 346 13.24 4.85 -18.14
C THR A 346 13.63 6.32 -18.25
N GLN A 347 12.93 7.23 -17.57
CA GLN A 347 13.15 8.68 -17.69
C GLN A 347 14.39 9.20 -16.95
N GLY A 348 15.06 8.39 -16.14
CA GLY A 348 16.28 8.80 -15.42
C GLY A 348 16.04 9.77 -14.26
N LYS A 349 14.79 9.98 -13.82
CA LYS A 349 14.42 10.66 -12.57
C LYS A 349 14.78 9.75 -11.38
N GLU A 350 14.28 9.97 -10.19
CA GLU A 350 14.61 9.19 -8.98
C GLU A 350 14.00 7.77 -8.95
N ALA A 351 13.79 7.15 -10.13
CA ALA A 351 13.29 5.80 -10.27
C ALA A 351 14.42 4.82 -10.60
N PRO A 352 14.40 3.57 -10.07
CA PRO A 352 15.43 2.59 -10.34
C PRO A 352 15.35 2.10 -11.79
N ASN A 353 16.48 2.01 -12.45
CA ASN A 353 16.61 1.49 -13.81
C ASN A 353 17.46 0.20 -13.91
N ALA A 354 18.10 -0.18 -12.81
CA ALA A 354 18.94 -1.36 -12.70
C ALA A 354 18.62 -2.12 -11.41
N ILE A 355 18.87 -3.42 -11.44
CA ILE A 355 18.70 -4.30 -10.27
C ILE A 355 19.94 -4.17 -9.39
N CYS A 356 19.90 -3.26 -8.44
CA CYS A 356 20.99 -3.00 -7.52
C CYS A 356 20.48 -2.61 -6.13
N TRP A 357 21.35 -2.64 -5.13
CA TRP A 357 21.10 -2.11 -3.80
C TRP A 357 22.14 -1.05 -3.43
N GLY A 358 21.78 -0.11 -2.58
CA GLY A 358 22.69 0.92 -2.11
C GLY A 358 22.25 1.59 -0.83
N GLU A 359 23.22 2.18 -0.10
CA GLU A 359 22.96 3.03 1.03
C GLU A 359 22.79 4.47 0.54
N PHE A 360 21.70 5.10 0.94
CA PHE A 360 21.35 6.49 0.61
C PHE A 360 21.16 6.79 -0.90
N ASP A 361 21.17 5.76 -1.75
CA ASP A 361 21.07 5.90 -3.21
C ASP A 361 19.60 5.81 -3.67
N ARG A 362 19.00 6.92 -4.06
CA ARG A 362 17.62 7.01 -4.55
C ARG A 362 17.40 6.39 -5.94
N LYS A 363 18.47 6.00 -6.64
CA LYS A 363 18.40 5.30 -7.93
C LYS A 363 18.52 3.78 -7.78
N ALA A 364 18.85 3.29 -6.59
CA ALA A 364 18.92 1.87 -6.33
C ALA A 364 17.51 1.26 -6.25
N LEU A 365 17.34 0.03 -6.72
CA LEU A 365 16.12 -0.75 -6.57
C LEU A 365 15.82 -1.05 -5.11
N VAL A 366 16.86 -1.39 -4.34
CA VAL A 366 16.80 -1.60 -2.90
C VAL A 366 17.66 -0.56 -2.22
N ARG A 367 17.05 0.28 -1.40
CA ARG A 367 17.75 1.35 -0.68
C ARG A 367 17.74 1.07 0.81
N LEU A 368 18.89 1.36 1.45
CA LEU A 368 18.96 1.53 2.90
C LEU A 368 18.93 3.02 3.20
N PRO A 369 17.82 3.56 3.72
CA PRO A 369 17.74 4.98 4.08
C PRO A 369 18.61 5.30 5.29
N ILE A 370 18.79 6.59 5.54
CA ILE A 370 19.45 7.08 6.75
C ILE A 370 18.62 6.69 7.98
N THR A 371 19.27 6.19 9.01
CA THR A 371 18.61 5.95 10.30
C THR A 371 18.48 7.27 11.03
N VAL A 372 17.25 7.67 11.35
CA VAL A 372 16.99 8.90 12.11
C VAL A 372 17.38 8.67 13.58
N THR A 373 18.24 9.56 14.09
CA THR A 373 18.69 9.54 15.50
C THR A 373 18.37 10.84 16.19
N THR A 374 18.20 10.78 17.51
CA THR A 374 18.13 11.98 18.36
C THR A 374 19.49 12.69 18.42
N ALA A 375 19.52 13.91 18.95
CA ALA A 375 20.78 14.63 19.21
C ALA A 375 21.71 13.86 20.17
N GLY A 376 21.17 12.97 21.00
CA GLY A 376 21.93 12.09 21.90
C GLY A 376 22.44 10.80 21.23
N GLY A 377 22.12 10.60 19.93
CA GLY A 377 22.53 9.41 19.17
C GLY A 377 21.62 8.19 19.31
N GLU A 378 20.49 8.32 20.01
CA GLU A 378 19.48 7.27 20.10
C GLU A 378 18.70 7.12 18.81
N VAL A 379 18.39 5.89 18.38
CA VAL A 379 17.57 5.62 17.19
C VAL A 379 16.15 6.12 17.42
N ALA A 380 15.73 7.12 16.63
CA ALA A 380 14.41 7.75 16.73
C ALA A 380 13.36 7.12 15.80
N ALA A 381 13.80 6.41 14.75
CA ALA A 381 12.90 5.69 13.84
C ALA A 381 13.50 4.33 13.47
N ALA A 382 12.64 3.34 13.30
CA ALA A 382 13.04 2.00 12.91
C ALA A 382 13.83 2.01 11.59
N PRO A 383 15.01 1.35 11.53
CA PRO A 383 15.71 1.17 10.27
C PRO A 383 14.94 0.23 9.35
N THR A 384 14.91 0.54 8.06
CA THR A 384 14.15 -0.20 7.05
C THR A 384 14.99 -0.57 5.85
N VAL A 385 14.54 -1.59 5.11
CA VAL A 385 14.97 -1.89 3.75
C VAL A 385 13.87 -1.40 2.82
N GLU A 386 14.17 -0.44 1.95
CA GLU A 386 13.22 0.19 1.04
C GLU A 386 13.27 -0.46 -0.34
N PHE A 387 12.11 -0.92 -0.83
CA PHE A 387 11.91 -1.40 -2.20
C PHE A 387 11.27 -0.30 -3.04
N ARG A 388 11.96 0.17 -4.09
CA ARG A 388 11.62 1.41 -4.83
C ARG A 388 11.02 1.19 -6.22
N LEU A 389 10.86 -0.07 -6.64
CA LEU A 389 10.50 -0.37 -8.03
C LEU A 389 9.02 -0.16 -8.33
N ALA A 390 8.15 -0.47 -7.37
CA ALA A 390 6.70 -0.40 -7.54
C ALA A 390 6.19 1.05 -7.73
N ASP A 391 4.98 1.17 -8.24
CA ASP A 391 4.32 2.45 -8.50
C ASP A 391 2.82 2.39 -8.17
N GLY A 392 2.11 3.48 -8.40
CA GLY A 392 0.70 3.60 -8.06
C GLY A 392 -0.25 2.65 -8.79
N SER A 393 0.23 1.86 -9.77
CA SER A 393 -0.53 0.79 -10.44
C SER A 393 -0.45 -0.55 -9.69
N ALA A 394 0.31 -0.63 -8.60
CA ALA A 394 0.53 -1.85 -7.85
C ALA A 394 -0.77 -2.45 -7.28
N HIS A 395 -0.76 -3.77 -7.11
CA HIS A 395 -1.71 -4.46 -6.25
C HIS A 395 -1.05 -4.68 -4.88
N PRO A 396 -1.37 -3.87 -3.84
CA PRO A 396 -0.60 -3.85 -2.60
C PRO A 396 -0.47 -5.22 -1.93
N HIS A 397 -1.58 -5.97 -1.80
CA HIS A 397 -1.58 -7.28 -1.15
C HIS A 397 -0.68 -8.31 -1.87
N LEU A 398 -0.76 -8.39 -3.21
CA LEU A 398 0.08 -9.30 -3.98
C LEU A 398 1.55 -8.89 -3.93
N LEU A 399 1.82 -7.58 -3.99
CA LEU A 399 3.17 -7.04 -3.88
C LEU A 399 3.79 -7.40 -2.53
N LEU A 400 3.09 -7.10 -1.42
CA LEU A 400 3.61 -7.37 -0.09
C LEU A 400 3.79 -8.87 0.17
N ALA A 401 2.88 -9.73 -0.33
CA ALA A 401 3.07 -11.18 -0.30
C ALA A 401 4.35 -11.60 -1.05
N GLY A 402 4.58 -11.03 -2.22
CA GLY A 402 5.78 -11.26 -3.01
C GLY A 402 7.08 -10.81 -2.31
N LEU A 403 7.04 -9.64 -1.63
CA LEU A 403 8.17 -9.10 -0.85
C LEU A 403 8.52 -10.02 0.33
N ALA A 404 7.53 -10.59 1.01
CA ALA A 404 7.75 -11.58 2.07
C ALA A 404 8.39 -12.88 1.53
N GLN A 405 7.89 -13.37 0.38
CA GLN A 405 8.50 -14.52 -0.29
C GLN A 405 9.93 -14.23 -0.74
N ALA A 406 10.23 -13.01 -1.20
CA ALA A 406 11.57 -12.58 -1.54
C ALA A 406 12.50 -12.64 -0.32
N MET A 407 12.06 -12.20 0.86
CA MET A 407 12.85 -12.31 2.10
C MET A 407 13.25 -13.75 2.39
N LEU A 408 12.32 -14.69 2.32
CA LEU A 408 12.59 -16.11 2.56
C LEU A 408 13.50 -16.70 1.48
N HIS A 409 13.35 -16.29 0.22
CA HIS A 409 14.26 -16.68 -0.87
C HIS A 409 15.68 -16.17 -0.60
N GLY A 410 15.84 -14.91 -0.21
CA GLY A 410 17.13 -14.32 0.13
C GLY A 410 17.79 -14.97 1.36
N ARG A 411 16.98 -15.42 2.34
CA ARG A 411 17.48 -16.22 3.47
C ARG A 411 18.14 -17.51 2.99
N ALA A 412 17.58 -18.17 1.99
CA ALA A 412 18.11 -19.39 1.41
C ALA A 412 19.32 -19.17 0.47
N CYS A 413 19.68 -17.92 0.16
CA CYS A 413 20.81 -17.62 -0.70
C CYS A 413 22.14 -18.04 -0.04
N ALA A 414 22.88 -18.94 -0.68
CA ALA A 414 24.10 -19.51 -0.12
C ALA A 414 25.27 -18.51 -0.10
N ASP A 415 25.37 -17.65 -1.11
CA ASP A 415 26.47 -16.68 -1.27
C ASP A 415 25.93 -15.25 -1.37
N ARG A 416 25.35 -14.76 -0.24
CA ARG A 416 24.85 -13.38 -0.16
C ARG A 416 25.95 -12.35 -0.31
N HIS A 417 27.15 -12.64 0.16
CA HIS A 417 28.27 -11.69 0.11
C HIS A 417 28.67 -11.40 -1.33
N ALA A 418 28.86 -12.43 -2.16
CA ALA A 418 29.16 -12.25 -3.59
C ALA A 418 28.03 -11.53 -4.33
N LEU A 419 26.78 -11.85 -3.99
CA LEU A 419 25.61 -11.18 -4.55
C LEU A 419 25.61 -9.67 -4.20
N PHE A 420 25.94 -9.31 -2.98
CA PHE A 420 25.98 -7.92 -2.53
C PHE A 420 27.09 -7.13 -3.22
N GLU A 421 28.28 -7.70 -3.39
CA GLU A 421 29.37 -7.04 -4.11
C GLU A 421 29.02 -6.87 -5.60
N LEU A 422 28.35 -7.85 -6.21
CA LEU A 422 27.91 -7.78 -7.61
C LEU A 422 26.83 -6.72 -7.84
N THR A 423 25.89 -6.56 -6.91
CA THR A 423 24.69 -5.73 -7.07
C THR A 423 24.78 -4.39 -6.34
N ARG A 424 25.88 -4.06 -5.67
CA ARG A 424 26.06 -2.80 -4.94
C ARG A 424 26.19 -1.62 -5.91
N SER A 425 25.39 -0.57 -5.71
CA SER A 425 25.47 0.65 -6.51
C SER A 425 26.79 1.44 -6.26
N GLY A 426 27.23 2.25 -7.22
CA GLY A 426 28.36 3.19 -7.06
C GLY A 426 29.77 2.63 -7.21
N ARG A 427 29.98 1.32 -7.36
CA ARG A 427 31.32 0.71 -7.56
C ARG A 427 31.55 0.20 -8.99
N GLY A 428 31.43 1.05 -10.01
CA GLY A 428 31.71 0.60 -11.38
C GLY A 428 30.84 -0.56 -11.89
N ALA A 429 30.05 -1.15 -11.02
CA ALA A 429 29.15 -2.28 -11.24
C ALA A 429 27.94 -1.92 -12.09
N ALA A 430 27.68 -0.65 -12.32
CA ALA A 430 26.59 -0.22 -13.20
C ALA A 430 26.72 -0.77 -14.65
N ALA A 431 27.92 -1.16 -15.07
CA ALA A 431 28.14 -1.78 -16.38
C ALA A 431 27.75 -3.27 -16.43
N GLY A 432 27.53 -3.93 -15.28
CA GLY A 432 27.19 -5.36 -15.20
C GLY A 432 25.86 -5.66 -14.48
N ALA A 433 25.23 -4.66 -13.84
CA ALA A 433 23.94 -4.86 -13.17
C ALA A 433 22.84 -5.16 -14.20
N ALA A 434 22.00 -6.17 -13.91
CA ALA A 434 20.86 -6.48 -14.75
C ALA A 434 19.91 -5.26 -14.79
N GLN A 435 19.38 -4.96 -15.97
CA GLN A 435 18.38 -3.91 -16.15
C GLN A 435 17.04 -4.39 -15.61
N VAL A 436 16.24 -3.46 -15.08
CA VAL A 436 14.84 -3.78 -14.77
C VAL A 436 14.06 -4.11 -16.05
N PRO A 437 13.09 -5.03 -15.99
CA PRO A 437 12.22 -5.33 -17.14
C PRO A 437 11.55 -4.07 -17.70
N ARG A 438 11.50 -3.98 -19.04
CA ARG A 438 10.95 -2.81 -19.76
C ARG A 438 9.73 -3.14 -20.61
N SER A 439 9.14 -4.30 -20.41
CA SER A 439 7.92 -4.74 -21.07
C SER A 439 7.21 -5.79 -20.23
N PHE A 440 5.92 -5.96 -20.45
CA PHE A 440 5.15 -7.03 -19.80
C PHE A 440 5.69 -8.42 -20.15
N ALA A 441 6.17 -8.63 -21.36
CA ALA A 441 6.82 -9.89 -21.74
C ALA A 441 8.08 -10.17 -20.91
N ALA A 442 8.93 -9.15 -20.70
CA ALA A 442 10.13 -9.29 -19.87
C ALA A 442 9.77 -9.56 -18.39
N ILE A 443 8.73 -8.92 -17.87
CA ILE A 443 8.21 -9.21 -16.53
C ILE A 443 7.71 -10.66 -16.45
N ALA A 444 6.98 -11.13 -17.46
CA ALA A 444 6.49 -12.51 -17.51
C ALA A 444 7.63 -13.53 -17.52
N ASP A 445 8.72 -13.25 -18.20
CA ASP A 445 9.91 -14.13 -18.22
C ASP A 445 10.60 -14.17 -16.85
N GLU A 446 10.73 -13.03 -16.16
CA GLU A 446 11.24 -13.00 -14.80
C GLU A 446 10.30 -13.74 -13.82
N LEU A 447 8.99 -13.55 -13.97
CA LEU A 447 8.01 -14.28 -13.15
C LEU A 447 8.10 -15.79 -13.35
N ARG A 448 8.24 -16.27 -14.60
CA ARG A 448 8.42 -17.71 -14.90
C ARG A 448 9.71 -18.24 -14.28
N ARG A 449 10.81 -17.49 -14.38
CA ARG A 449 12.12 -17.87 -13.83
C ARG A 449 12.09 -18.04 -12.32
N HIS A 450 11.37 -17.16 -11.61
CA HIS A 450 11.32 -17.11 -10.15
C HIS A 450 10.03 -17.67 -9.54
N ARG A 451 9.20 -18.31 -10.38
CA ARG A 451 7.90 -18.86 -9.98
C ARG A 451 7.99 -19.76 -8.75
N GLY A 452 8.97 -20.66 -8.70
CA GLY A 452 9.15 -21.58 -7.57
C GLY A 452 9.41 -20.87 -6.23
N ALA A 453 10.04 -19.69 -6.22
CA ALA A 453 10.22 -18.91 -5.01
C ALA A 453 8.90 -18.33 -4.50
N LEU A 454 8.02 -17.89 -5.40
CA LEU A 454 6.71 -17.34 -5.06
C LEU A 454 5.72 -18.44 -4.62
N GLU A 455 5.75 -19.60 -5.26
CA GLU A 455 4.92 -20.78 -4.92
C GLU A 455 5.38 -21.47 -3.63
N ALA A 456 6.61 -21.24 -3.20
CA ALA A 456 7.19 -21.91 -2.04
C ALA A 456 6.29 -21.76 -0.80
N GLY A 457 6.10 -22.87 -0.07
CA GLY A 457 5.19 -22.93 1.07
C GLY A 457 3.71 -22.85 0.73
N GLY A 458 3.35 -22.91 -0.57
CA GLY A 458 1.95 -22.83 -1.01
C GLY A 458 1.34 -21.42 -0.91
N VAL A 459 2.17 -20.38 -0.78
CA VAL A 459 1.69 -18.99 -0.62
C VAL A 459 0.96 -18.52 -1.87
N PHE A 460 1.62 -18.58 -3.03
CA PHE A 460 0.97 -18.32 -4.31
C PHE A 460 0.57 -19.66 -4.95
N PRO A 461 -0.74 -19.97 -5.06
CA PRO A 461 -1.17 -21.14 -5.82
C PRO A 461 -0.74 -21.05 -7.29
N PRO A 462 -0.37 -22.15 -7.94
CA PRO A 462 0.08 -22.15 -9.33
C PRO A 462 -0.87 -21.43 -10.29
N HIS A 463 -2.17 -21.65 -10.16
CA HIS A 463 -3.18 -21.05 -11.03
C HIS A 463 -3.30 -19.52 -10.86
N VAL A 464 -2.98 -18.98 -9.67
CA VAL A 464 -2.94 -17.51 -9.44
C VAL A 464 -1.79 -16.91 -10.23
N LEU A 465 -0.60 -17.53 -10.21
CA LEU A 465 0.53 -17.04 -11.01
C LEU A 465 0.28 -17.24 -12.52
N ASP A 466 -0.42 -18.30 -12.92
CA ASP A 466 -0.84 -18.50 -14.32
C ASP A 466 -1.81 -17.38 -14.77
N ALA A 467 -2.71 -16.96 -13.89
CA ALA A 467 -3.61 -15.84 -14.14
C ALA A 467 -2.83 -14.51 -14.31
N VAL A 468 -1.87 -14.25 -13.44
CA VAL A 468 -0.99 -13.07 -13.55
C VAL A 468 -0.18 -13.10 -14.85
N LEU A 469 0.37 -14.24 -15.23
CA LEU A 469 1.06 -14.42 -16.52
C LEU A 469 0.14 -14.19 -17.70
N GLY A 470 -1.11 -14.65 -17.62
CA GLY A 470 -2.15 -14.40 -18.63
C GLY A 470 -2.47 -12.91 -18.77
N ALA A 471 -2.60 -12.20 -17.65
CA ALA A 471 -2.84 -10.75 -17.65
C ALA A 471 -1.66 -9.97 -18.27
N LEU A 472 -0.42 -10.34 -17.95
CA LEU A 472 0.79 -9.74 -18.54
C LEU A 472 0.85 -9.98 -20.06
N ALA A 473 0.46 -11.17 -20.53
CA ALA A 473 0.42 -11.47 -21.96
C ALA A 473 -0.66 -10.66 -22.71
N ALA A 474 -1.81 -10.43 -22.05
CA ALA A 474 -2.90 -9.64 -22.64
C ALA A 474 -2.61 -8.13 -22.66
N ALA A 475 -1.77 -7.63 -21.77
CA ALA A 475 -1.37 -6.23 -21.68
C ALA A 475 -0.23 -5.85 -22.64
N GLY A 476 0.51 -6.83 -23.19
CA GLY A 476 1.54 -6.59 -24.20
C GLY A 476 0.93 -6.20 -25.55
N PRO A 477 1.67 -5.48 -26.40
CA PRO A 477 1.21 -5.21 -27.77
C PRO A 477 0.98 -6.53 -28.49
N ALA A 478 -0.17 -6.60 -29.22
CA ALA A 478 -0.54 -7.73 -30.05
C ALA A 478 0.46 -7.93 -31.21
#